data_bca867c9c2755161918c8e9868a01532
#
_entry.id   bca867c9c2755161918c8e9868a01532
#
_cell.length_a   1.000
_cell.length_b   1.000
_cell.length_c   1.000
_cell.angle_alpha   90.00
_cell.angle_beta   90.00
_cell.angle_gamma   90.00
#
_symmetry.space_group_name_H-M   'P 1'
#
loop_
_entity.id
_entity.type
_entity.pdbx_description
1 polymer ?
#
loop_
_entity_poly.entity_id
_entity_poly.type
_entity_poly.pdbx_seq_one_letter_code
_entity_poly.pdbx_strand_id
1 'polypeptide(L)'
;MTTLRYRDVVAGLLAGVLLTCAGAIPARAQGTPPPALAMDDRWHFVVAPYFWASGISGDVSVGDVVTVPIDASFSDIIKDFDFGLQARFEGRKGRFGFSTDLLYVNLGAPVKGTVAGALDANVDFRQAILEGAAFYRAYHGGRADNPAFVDVLAGARYYGTRTRLQSSLGDSDAKTINWMDAVAGVRFHAPLGARFSLLGRGDIAGFGSEFAWSLEGDLAARLGERWLVGAGWKHLDIEYDKSDSAVRERIDIAYDGPRIWAAYSW
;
A
#
# COMPACT_ATOMS: atom_id res chain seq x y z
N MET A 1 29.38 -16.53 6.52
CA MET A 1 28.61 -15.37 6.98
C MET A 1 27.21 -15.56 6.40
N THR A 2 26.25 -15.96 7.24
CA THR A 2 24.88 -16.25 6.81
C THR A 2 24.18 -14.91 6.66
N THR A 3 23.95 -14.46 5.45
CA THR A 3 23.11 -13.29 5.19
C THR A 3 21.69 -13.66 5.62
N LEU A 4 21.22 -13.11 6.73
CA LEU A 4 19.81 -13.15 7.10
C LEU A 4 19.04 -12.55 5.92
N ARG A 5 18.27 -13.37 5.22
CA ARG A 5 17.40 -12.87 4.14
C ARG A 5 16.33 -12.02 4.78
N TYR A 6 16.08 -10.87 4.20
CA TYR A 6 15.07 -9.89 4.64
C TYR A 6 13.69 -10.51 4.91
N ARG A 7 13.35 -11.59 4.21
CA ARG A 7 12.16 -12.44 4.40
C ARG A 7 12.03 -13.01 5.82
N ASP A 8 13.13 -13.34 6.48
CA ASP A 8 13.13 -13.93 7.83
C ASP A 8 12.87 -12.87 8.90
N VAL A 9 13.28 -11.62 8.64
CA VAL A 9 13.04 -10.47 9.51
C VAL A 9 11.56 -10.02 9.46
N VAL A 10 10.95 -10.00 8.26
CA VAL A 10 9.54 -9.64 8.07
C VAL A 10 8.60 -10.66 8.71
N ALA A 11 8.89 -11.95 8.57
CA ALA A 11 8.13 -13.01 9.24
C ALA A 11 8.22 -12.91 10.77
N GLY A 12 9.38 -12.52 11.31
CA GLY A 12 9.59 -12.28 12.74
C GLY A 12 8.84 -11.07 13.27
N LEU A 13 8.74 -9.98 12.50
CA LEU A 13 8.01 -8.76 12.87
C LEU A 13 6.50 -8.99 12.85
N LEU A 14 5.96 -9.72 11.86
CA LEU A 14 4.54 -10.10 11.81
C LEU A 14 4.14 -10.99 12.98
N ALA A 15 5.00 -11.91 13.41
CA ALA A 15 4.77 -12.75 14.60
C ALA A 15 4.86 -11.97 15.91
N GLY A 16 5.73 -10.96 16.00
CA GLY A 16 5.94 -10.14 17.20
C GLY A 16 4.75 -9.22 17.51
N VAL A 17 4.06 -8.69 16.50
CA VAL A 17 2.88 -7.82 16.66
C VAL A 17 1.69 -8.58 17.23
N LEU A 18 1.57 -9.89 16.98
CA LEU A 18 0.49 -10.72 17.50
C LEU A 18 0.59 -10.97 19.02
N LEU A 19 1.77 -10.90 19.62
CA LEU A 19 1.97 -11.23 21.05
C LEU A 19 1.80 -10.04 22.00
N THR A 20 1.85 -8.79 21.56
CA THR A 20 1.81 -7.61 22.45
C THR A 20 0.42 -7.04 22.71
N CYS A 21 -0.63 -7.50 22.01
CA CYS A 21 -1.99 -6.99 22.19
C CYS A 21 -2.80 -7.63 23.35
N ALA A 22 -2.21 -8.52 24.15
CA ALA A 22 -2.91 -9.28 25.19
C ALA A 22 -2.98 -8.57 26.58
N GLY A 23 -2.54 -7.34 26.70
CA GLY A 23 -2.68 -6.55 27.93
C GLY A 23 -4.11 -6.06 28.14
N ALA A 24 -4.83 -6.63 29.13
CA ALA A 24 -6.18 -6.23 29.50
C ALA A 24 -6.22 -4.77 29.99
N ILE A 25 -6.77 -3.87 29.20
CA ILE A 25 -7.11 -2.50 29.60
C ILE A 25 -8.50 -2.54 30.24
N PRO A 26 -8.68 -2.02 31.45
CA PRO A 26 -9.98 -2.06 32.13
C PRO A 26 -11.03 -1.25 31.37
N ALA A 27 -12.18 -1.86 31.12
CA ALA A 27 -13.32 -1.27 30.47
C ALA A 27 -13.95 -0.16 31.32
N ARG A 28 -13.86 1.09 30.86
CA ARG A 28 -14.75 2.18 31.30
C ARG A 28 -14.84 3.26 30.23
N ALA A 29 -15.94 3.22 29.46
CA ALA A 29 -16.66 4.41 28.95
C ALA A 29 -17.88 3.96 28.17
N GLN A 30 -19.06 4.45 28.53
CA GLN A 30 -20.33 4.24 27.82
C GLN A 30 -20.37 5.23 26.64
N GLY A 31 -19.70 4.93 25.55
CA GLY A 31 -19.77 5.66 24.30
C GLY A 31 -20.05 4.69 23.16
N THR A 32 -20.93 5.10 22.24
CA THR A 32 -21.14 4.33 21.01
C THR A 32 -19.90 4.42 20.13
N PRO A 33 -19.36 3.31 19.64
CA PRO A 33 -18.22 3.36 18.71
C PRO A 33 -18.67 4.01 17.39
N PRO A 34 -17.76 4.70 16.67
CA PRO A 34 -18.05 5.17 15.32
C PRO A 34 -18.42 4.00 14.40
N PRO A 35 -19.20 4.20 13.33
CA PRO A 35 -19.61 3.12 12.42
C PRO A 35 -18.45 2.26 11.92
N ALA A 36 -17.32 2.87 11.62
CA ALA A 36 -16.09 2.15 11.23
C ALA A 36 -15.60 1.13 12.27
N LEU A 37 -15.93 1.28 13.54
CA LEU A 37 -15.45 0.44 14.64
C LEU A 37 -16.56 -0.41 15.28
N ALA A 38 -17.85 -0.15 14.93
CA ALA A 38 -18.98 -0.86 15.51
C ALA A 38 -18.95 -2.37 15.20
N MET A 39 -19.37 -3.20 16.17
CA MET A 39 -19.47 -4.68 16.05
C MET A 39 -20.92 -5.12 16.21
N ASP A 40 -21.75 -4.71 15.25
CA ASP A 40 -23.16 -5.12 15.20
C ASP A 40 -23.45 -5.87 13.88
N ASP A 41 -24.67 -6.34 13.72
CA ASP A 41 -25.10 -7.11 12.56
C ASP A 41 -25.65 -6.23 11.41
N ARG A 42 -25.22 -4.97 11.34
CA ARG A 42 -25.52 -4.05 10.26
C ARG A 42 -24.31 -3.85 9.37
N TRP A 43 -24.55 -3.46 8.12
CA TRP A 43 -23.49 -3.03 7.24
C TRP A 43 -22.99 -1.66 7.64
N HIS A 44 -21.68 -1.53 7.76
CA HIS A 44 -20.95 -0.28 7.95
C HIS A 44 -19.97 -0.11 6.81
N PHE A 45 -19.94 1.07 6.26
CA PHE A 45 -19.06 1.39 5.14
C PHE A 45 -18.09 2.50 5.52
N VAL A 46 -16.92 2.46 4.93
CA VAL A 46 -15.87 3.47 5.10
C VAL A 46 -15.30 3.82 3.73
N VAL A 47 -15.15 5.10 3.45
CA VAL A 47 -14.34 5.60 2.34
C VAL A 47 -13.20 6.43 2.91
N ALA A 48 -11.99 6.17 2.45
CA ALA A 48 -10.78 6.82 2.94
C ALA A 48 -9.88 7.24 1.77
N PRO A 49 -10.06 8.43 1.20
CA PRO A 49 -9.04 9.03 0.35
C PRO A 49 -7.76 9.23 1.16
N TYR A 50 -6.64 9.01 0.52
CA TYR A 50 -5.34 9.21 1.13
C TYR A 50 -4.34 9.81 0.14
N PHE A 51 -3.26 10.34 0.68
CA PHE A 51 -2.11 10.79 -0.09
C PHE A 51 -0.86 10.15 0.49
N TRP A 52 -0.19 9.38 -0.35
CA TRP A 52 1.07 8.71 -0.04
C TRP A 52 2.20 9.36 -0.82
N ALA A 53 3.04 10.11 -0.13
CA ALA A 53 4.19 10.80 -0.68
C ALA A 53 5.38 9.84 -0.75
N SER A 54 5.29 8.83 -1.63
CA SER A 54 6.35 7.83 -1.76
C SER A 54 7.49 8.30 -2.67
N GLY A 55 8.73 7.99 -2.28
CA GLY A 55 9.83 7.81 -3.19
C GLY A 55 9.78 6.42 -3.84
N ILE A 56 10.62 6.21 -4.84
CA ILE A 56 10.81 4.94 -5.55
C ILE A 56 12.30 4.66 -5.60
N SER A 57 12.72 3.48 -5.16
CA SER A 57 14.11 3.03 -5.24
C SER A 57 14.18 1.58 -5.69
N GLY A 58 15.26 1.19 -6.36
CA GLY A 58 15.48 -0.18 -6.81
C GLY A 58 16.05 -0.28 -8.22
N ASP A 59 15.85 -1.42 -8.84
CA ASP A 59 16.42 -1.75 -10.15
C ASP A 59 15.35 -2.29 -11.11
N VAL A 60 15.41 -1.82 -12.35
CA VAL A 60 14.60 -2.38 -13.45
C VAL A 60 15.53 -2.91 -14.52
N SER A 61 15.41 -4.19 -14.85
CA SER A 61 16.20 -4.84 -15.89
C SER A 61 15.32 -5.28 -17.05
N VAL A 62 15.80 -5.06 -18.26
CA VAL A 62 15.18 -5.53 -19.51
C VAL A 62 16.23 -6.33 -20.28
N GLY A 63 16.03 -7.65 -20.37
CA GLY A 63 17.02 -8.59 -20.86
C GLY A 63 18.18 -8.76 -19.87
N ASP A 64 19.18 -9.52 -20.28
CA ASP A 64 20.38 -9.78 -19.46
C ASP A 64 21.44 -8.66 -19.61
N VAL A 65 21.13 -7.58 -20.31
CA VAL A 65 22.12 -6.61 -20.80
C VAL A 65 21.99 -5.23 -20.15
N VAL A 66 20.81 -4.81 -19.71
CA VAL A 66 20.60 -3.45 -19.20
C VAL A 66 19.83 -3.48 -17.88
N THR A 67 20.51 -3.08 -16.80
CA THR A 67 19.89 -2.78 -15.51
C THR A 67 19.95 -1.27 -15.31
N VAL A 68 18.79 -0.66 -15.04
CA VAL A 68 18.68 0.78 -14.79
C VAL A 68 18.32 0.94 -13.31
N PRO A 69 19.22 1.51 -12.49
CA PRO A 69 18.89 1.87 -11.12
C PRO A 69 17.89 3.02 -11.12
N ILE A 70 16.89 2.93 -10.28
CA ILE A 70 15.90 3.98 -10.02
C ILE A 70 16.09 4.45 -8.59
N ASP A 71 16.28 5.75 -8.42
CA ASP A 71 16.32 6.40 -7.11
C ASP A 71 15.70 7.79 -7.27
N ALA A 72 14.40 7.86 -7.02
CA ALA A 72 13.62 9.09 -7.14
C ALA A 72 12.94 9.40 -5.81
N SER A 73 13.32 10.52 -5.19
CA SER A 73 12.64 11.02 -4.00
C SER A 73 11.22 11.50 -4.34
N PHE A 74 10.34 11.57 -3.35
CA PHE A 74 9.02 12.19 -3.55
C PHE A 74 9.12 13.60 -4.10
N SER A 75 10.12 14.41 -3.69
CA SER A 75 10.33 15.76 -4.18
C SER A 75 10.71 15.82 -5.68
N ASP A 76 11.24 14.75 -6.22
CA ASP A 76 11.52 14.64 -7.65
C ASP A 76 10.26 14.20 -8.41
N ILE A 77 9.54 13.22 -7.87
CA ILE A 77 8.30 12.71 -8.45
C ILE A 77 7.20 13.79 -8.52
N ILE A 78 7.07 14.63 -7.48
CA ILE A 78 6.01 15.66 -7.43
C ILE A 78 6.19 16.77 -8.47
N LYS A 79 7.40 17.00 -8.97
CA LYS A 79 7.67 17.99 -10.02
C LYS A 79 7.07 17.58 -11.36
N ASP A 80 7.00 16.27 -11.59
CA ASP A 80 6.55 15.64 -12.83
C ASP A 80 5.17 15.01 -12.67
N PHE A 81 4.46 15.34 -11.57
CA PHE A 81 3.15 14.81 -11.22
C PHE A 81 2.03 15.48 -12.01
N ASP A 82 1.34 14.71 -12.83
CA ASP A 82 0.18 15.18 -13.57
C ASP A 82 -1.13 14.94 -12.83
N PHE A 83 -1.34 13.69 -12.39
CA PHE A 83 -2.57 13.28 -11.72
C PHE A 83 -2.35 12.04 -10.85
N GLY A 84 -3.06 11.96 -9.72
CA GLY A 84 -3.11 10.77 -8.88
C GLY A 84 -4.43 10.64 -8.13
N LEU A 85 -4.86 9.40 -7.98
CA LEU A 85 -6.03 9.04 -7.16
C LEU A 85 -5.64 7.90 -6.24
N GLN A 86 -5.85 8.12 -4.94
CA GLN A 86 -5.57 7.12 -3.92
C GLN A 86 -6.74 7.07 -2.94
N ALA A 87 -7.38 5.92 -2.86
CA ALA A 87 -8.55 5.75 -1.99
C ALA A 87 -8.72 4.30 -1.56
N ARG A 88 -9.16 4.11 -0.31
CA ARG A 88 -9.61 2.83 0.23
C ARG A 88 -11.09 2.87 0.49
N PHE A 89 -11.78 1.79 0.16
CA PHE A 89 -13.18 1.57 0.49
C PHE A 89 -13.30 0.27 1.27
N GLU A 90 -14.12 0.26 2.33
CA GLU A 90 -14.39 -0.93 3.12
C GLU A 90 -15.87 -1.08 3.39
N GLY A 91 -16.34 -2.33 3.42
CA GLY A 91 -17.65 -2.71 3.92
C GLY A 91 -17.53 -3.81 4.95
N ARG A 92 -18.27 -3.71 6.07
CA ARG A 92 -18.20 -4.70 7.14
C ARG A 92 -19.56 -4.95 7.76
N LYS A 93 -19.82 -6.23 8.09
CA LYS A 93 -20.96 -6.68 8.87
C LYS A 93 -20.49 -7.70 9.91
N GLY A 94 -20.66 -7.40 11.18
CA GLY A 94 -20.15 -8.24 12.26
C GLY A 94 -18.64 -8.44 12.16
N ARG A 95 -18.18 -9.68 12.08
CA ARG A 95 -16.75 -10.03 12.00
C ARG A 95 -16.21 -10.07 10.57
N PHE A 96 -17.07 -10.13 9.56
CA PHE A 96 -16.65 -10.24 8.15
C PHE A 96 -16.72 -8.89 7.45
N GLY A 97 -15.81 -8.68 6.53
CA GLY A 97 -15.82 -7.51 5.67
C GLY A 97 -14.97 -7.71 4.44
N PHE A 98 -14.98 -6.69 3.60
CA PHE A 98 -14.16 -6.58 2.42
C PHE A 98 -13.55 -5.18 2.35
N SER A 99 -12.43 -5.07 1.67
CA SER A 99 -11.77 -3.81 1.35
C SER A 99 -11.32 -3.79 -0.09
N THR A 100 -11.35 -2.59 -0.67
CA THR A 100 -10.68 -2.30 -1.93
C THR A 100 -9.73 -1.13 -1.71
N ASP A 101 -8.54 -1.18 -2.31
CA ASP A 101 -7.55 -0.11 -2.27
C ASP A 101 -7.14 0.22 -3.71
N LEU A 102 -7.23 1.47 -4.09
CA LEU A 102 -6.84 1.97 -5.40
C LEU A 102 -5.73 3.00 -5.24
N LEU A 103 -4.64 2.76 -5.95
CA LEU A 103 -3.60 3.74 -6.21
C LEU A 103 -3.46 3.88 -7.73
N TYR A 104 -3.62 5.10 -8.23
CA TYR A 104 -3.36 5.45 -9.62
C TYR A 104 -2.50 6.70 -9.66
N VAL A 105 -1.41 6.66 -10.43
CA VAL A 105 -0.48 7.78 -10.61
C VAL A 105 -0.13 7.92 -12.08
N ASN A 106 -0.12 9.14 -12.58
CA ASN A 106 0.35 9.54 -13.89
C ASN A 106 1.45 10.59 -13.71
N LEU A 107 2.62 10.33 -14.28
CA LEU A 107 3.80 11.19 -14.22
C LEU A 107 4.26 11.48 -15.64
N GLY A 108 4.60 12.74 -15.93
CA GLY A 108 5.17 13.19 -17.20
C GLY A 108 6.54 13.81 -16.99
N ALA A 109 7.61 13.02 -17.07
CA ALA A 109 8.96 13.47 -16.80
C ALA A 109 9.74 13.84 -18.08
N PRO A 110 10.28 15.07 -18.19
CA PRO A 110 11.25 15.39 -19.23
C PRO A 110 12.60 14.73 -18.90
N VAL A 111 13.02 13.77 -19.72
CA VAL A 111 14.34 13.14 -19.59
C VAL A 111 15.37 14.00 -20.33
N LYS A 112 16.16 14.75 -19.58
CA LYS A 112 17.36 15.43 -20.08
C LYS A 112 18.55 14.50 -19.94
N GLY A 113 18.86 13.72 -20.94
CA GLY A 113 19.97 12.79 -20.86
C GLY A 113 20.39 12.24 -22.21
N THR A 114 21.69 12.12 -22.38
CA THR A 114 22.40 11.60 -23.54
C THR A 114 22.15 10.11 -23.72
N VAL A 115 21.04 9.73 -24.35
CA VAL A 115 21.01 8.48 -25.10
C VAL A 115 21.40 8.86 -26.52
N ALA A 116 22.66 8.59 -26.88
CA ALA A 116 23.26 8.86 -28.18
C ALA A 116 23.18 10.34 -28.68
N GLY A 117 23.59 11.30 -27.83
CA GLY A 117 23.89 12.67 -28.29
C GLY A 117 22.68 13.52 -28.71
N ALA A 118 22.11 14.25 -27.77
CA ALA A 118 21.19 15.38 -27.97
C ALA A 118 19.76 15.01 -28.45
N LEU A 119 18.97 14.33 -27.61
CA LEU A 119 17.53 14.21 -27.83
C LEU A 119 16.79 14.61 -26.55
N ASP A 120 15.96 15.64 -26.64
CA ASP A 120 14.93 15.93 -25.66
C ASP A 120 13.88 14.81 -25.76
N ALA A 121 13.70 14.04 -24.69
CA ALA A 121 12.70 12.99 -24.62
C ALA A 121 11.77 13.24 -23.43
N ASN A 122 10.49 12.94 -23.56
CA ASN A 122 9.52 12.91 -22.48
C ASN A 122 9.15 11.45 -22.20
N VAL A 123 9.10 11.07 -20.93
CA VAL A 123 8.63 9.77 -20.48
C VAL A 123 7.30 9.96 -19.79
N ASP A 124 6.23 9.38 -20.36
CA ASP A 124 4.95 9.23 -19.69
C ASP A 124 4.95 7.90 -18.92
N PHE A 125 4.81 7.98 -17.62
CA PHE A 125 4.72 6.83 -16.71
C PHE A 125 3.37 6.79 -16.03
N ARG A 126 2.66 5.68 -16.17
CA ARG A 126 1.37 5.45 -15.51
C ARG A 126 1.44 4.18 -14.70
N GLN A 127 1.02 4.27 -13.45
CA GLN A 127 0.91 3.11 -12.57
C GLN A 127 -0.46 3.02 -11.94
N ALA A 128 -1.01 1.79 -11.93
CA ALA A 128 -2.21 1.43 -11.22
C ALA A 128 -1.91 0.25 -10.30
N ILE A 129 -2.27 0.36 -9.03
CA ILE A 129 -2.29 -0.75 -8.07
C ILE A 129 -3.73 -0.84 -7.56
N LEU A 130 -4.37 -1.98 -7.78
CA LEU A 130 -5.74 -2.24 -7.31
C LEU A 130 -5.73 -3.50 -6.45
N GLU A 131 -6.15 -3.37 -5.20
CA GLU A 131 -6.32 -4.50 -4.30
C GLU A 131 -7.79 -4.72 -3.96
N GLY A 132 -8.19 -5.99 -3.89
CA GLY A 132 -9.46 -6.44 -3.32
C GLY A 132 -9.20 -7.55 -2.32
N ALA A 133 -9.67 -7.39 -1.08
CA ALA A 133 -9.46 -8.37 -0.03
C ALA A 133 -10.73 -8.57 0.81
N ALA A 134 -10.97 -9.81 1.23
CA ALA A 134 -11.88 -10.13 2.32
C ALA A 134 -11.11 -10.15 3.64
N PHE A 135 -11.76 -9.80 4.74
CA PHE A 135 -11.14 -9.88 6.06
C PHE A 135 -12.09 -10.44 7.12
N TYR A 136 -11.50 -11.05 8.13
CA TYR A 136 -12.18 -11.55 9.30
C TYR A 136 -11.60 -10.93 10.56
N ARG A 137 -12.46 -10.39 11.43
CA ARG A 137 -12.09 -9.83 12.73
C ARG A 137 -11.83 -10.93 13.74
N ALA A 138 -10.57 -11.35 13.83
CA ALA A 138 -10.11 -12.39 14.73
C ALA A 138 -10.20 -11.97 16.20
N TYR A 139 -9.87 -10.71 16.49
CA TYR A 139 -9.96 -10.13 17.83
C TYR A 139 -10.76 -8.82 17.81
N HIS A 140 -11.59 -8.62 18.83
CA HIS A 140 -12.27 -7.38 19.12
C HIS A 140 -12.47 -7.25 20.62
N GLY A 141 -12.08 -6.10 21.18
CA GLY A 141 -12.18 -5.87 22.62
C GLY A 141 -11.70 -4.48 23.04
N GLY A 142 -11.52 -4.30 24.32
CA GLY A 142 -11.08 -3.03 24.89
C GLY A 142 -12.22 -2.05 25.18
N ARG A 143 -12.04 -0.79 24.84
CA ARG A 143 -13.00 0.30 25.13
C ARG A 143 -14.22 0.21 24.21
N ALA A 144 -15.41 0.46 24.76
CA ALA A 144 -16.63 0.46 23.96
C ALA A 144 -16.68 1.60 22.92
N ASP A 145 -16.15 2.77 23.26
CA ASP A 145 -16.11 3.98 22.43
C ASP A 145 -14.94 3.97 21.41
N ASN A 146 -13.89 3.22 21.66
CA ASN A 146 -12.73 3.09 20.80
C ASN A 146 -12.12 1.68 20.97
N PRO A 147 -12.73 0.64 20.36
CA PRO A 147 -12.33 -0.75 20.57
C PRO A 147 -11.01 -1.09 19.87
N ALA A 148 -10.23 -1.96 20.50
CA ALA A 148 -9.10 -2.61 19.84
C ALA A 148 -9.60 -3.75 18.95
N PHE A 149 -8.92 -3.99 17.82
CA PHE A 149 -9.19 -5.15 17.00
C PHE A 149 -7.94 -5.65 16.25
N VAL A 150 -8.02 -6.90 15.82
CA VAL A 150 -7.09 -7.51 14.87
C VAL A 150 -7.92 -8.20 13.80
N ASP A 151 -7.65 -7.88 12.55
CA ASP A 151 -8.25 -8.53 11.39
C ASP A 151 -7.18 -9.32 10.65
N VAL A 152 -7.53 -10.51 10.17
CA VAL A 152 -6.77 -11.26 9.17
C VAL A 152 -7.41 -11.03 7.81
N LEU A 153 -6.62 -10.91 6.77
CA LEU A 153 -7.11 -10.60 5.42
C LEU A 153 -6.46 -11.49 4.36
N ALA A 154 -7.23 -11.74 3.31
CA ALA A 154 -6.75 -12.40 2.11
C ALA A 154 -7.48 -11.86 0.88
N GLY A 155 -6.78 -11.78 -0.24
CA GLY A 155 -7.32 -11.20 -1.46
C GLY A 155 -6.38 -11.28 -2.64
N ALA A 156 -6.52 -10.33 -3.56
CA ALA A 156 -5.66 -10.20 -4.73
C ALA A 156 -5.26 -8.73 -4.96
N ARG A 157 -4.05 -8.52 -5.46
CA ARG A 157 -3.52 -7.20 -5.80
C ARG A 157 -3.04 -7.22 -7.25
N TYR A 158 -3.64 -6.36 -8.06
CA TYR A 158 -3.26 -6.13 -9.45
C TYR A 158 -2.28 -4.97 -9.53
N TYR A 159 -1.24 -5.16 -10.32
CA TYR A 159 -0.28 -4.14 -10.69
C TYR A 159 -0.32 -3.92 -12.20
N GLY A 160 -0.40 -2.68 -12.62
CA GLY A 160 -0.33 -2.28 -14.02
C GLY A 160 0.59 -1.08 -14.16
N THR A 161 1.62 -1.22 -14.99
CA THR A 161 2.56 -0.15 -15.31
C THR A 161 2.59 0.05 -16.80
N ARG A 162 2.46 1.30 -17.25
CA ARG A 162 2.57 1.67 -18.66
C ARG A 162 3.59 2.78 -18.82
N THR A 163 4.58 2.55 -19.64
CA THR A 163 5.63 3.50 -19.95
C THR A 163 5.61 3.81 -21.44
N ARG A 164 5.64 5.10 -21.81
CA ARG A 164 5.79 5.58 -23.20
C ARG A 164 6.94 6.57 -23.24
N LEU A 165 7.81 6.42 -24.22
CA LEU A 165 8.86 7.36 -24.54
C LEU A 165 8.44 8.20 -25.73
N GLN A 166 8.41 9.52 -25.61
CA GLN A 166 8.18 10.46 -26.69
C GLN A 166 9.50 11.20 -26.96
N SER A 167 10.02 11.10 -28.16
CA SER A 167 11.26 11.75 -28.55
C SER A 167 11.09 12.57 -29.82
N SER A 168 12.00 13.53 -30.07
CA SER A 168 12.02 14.35 -31.29
C SER A 168 12.24 13.52 -32.57
N LEU A 169 12.65 12.26 -32.45
CA LEU A 169 12.81 11.33 -33.60
C LEU A 169 11.58 10.45 -33.84
N GLY A 170 10.55 10.55 -33.01
CA GLY A 170 9.32 9.79 -33.07
C GLY A 170 8.94 9.17 -31.73
N ASP A 171 7.66 8.90 -31.57
CA ASP A 171 7.14 8.24 -30.35
C ASP A 171 7.46 6.75 -30.38
N SER A 172 7.86 6.19 -29.24
CA SER A 172 7.94 4.75 -29.07
C SER A 172 6.56 4.16 -28.80
N ASP A 173 6.36 2.89 -29.14
CA ASP A 173 5.20 2.14 -28.68
C ASP A 173 5.19 2.08 -27.16
N ALA A 174 4.00 2.22 -26.57
CA ALA A 174 3.85 2.14 -25.13
C ALA A 174 4.06 0.70 -24.65
N LYS A 175 5.01 0.48 -23.75
CA LYS A 175 5.17 -0.81 -23.08
C LYS A 175 4.25 -0.89 -21.86
N THR A 176 3.50 -1.98 -21.77
CA THR A 176 2.62 -2.26 -20.61
C THR A 176 3.04 -3.56 -19.95
N ILE A 177 3.28 -3.53 -18.67
CA ILE A 177 3.55 -4.71 -17.84
C ILE A 177 2.44 -4.78 -16.79
N ASN A 178 1.82 -5.95 -16.64
CA ASN A 178 0.80 -6.17 -15.65
C ASN A 178 0.85 -7.59 -15.10
N TRP A 179 0.52 -7.72 -13.81
CA TRP A 179 0.40 -9.00 -13.11
C TRP A 179 -0.57 -8.90 -11.94
N MET A 180 -0.88 -10.04 -11.34
CA MET A 180 -1.76 -10.13 -10.18
C MET A 180 -1.15 -11.08 -9.16
N ASP A 181 -1.11 -10.64 -7.90
CA ASP A 181 -0.66 -11.42 -6.76
C ASP A 181 -1.83 -11.83 -5.89
N ALA A 182 -1.75 -12.99 -5.28
CA ALA A 182 -2.53 -13.28 -4.10
C ALA A 182 -1.89 -12.59 -2.90
N VAL A 183 -2.73 -12.03 -2.02
CA VAL A 183 -2.31 -11.27 -0.84
C VAL A 183 -2.85 -11.93 0.41
N ALA A 184 -2.02 -12.01 1.46
CA ALA A 184 -2.45 -12.38 2.80
C ALA A 184 -1.78 -11.48 3.83
N GLY A 185 -2.51 -11.07 4.88
CA GLY A 185 -1.97 -10.14 5.84
C GLY A 185 -2.78 -10.03 7.12
N VAL A 186 -2.32 -9.14 7.97
CA VAL A 186 -2.97 -8.77 9.22
C VAL A 186 -3.04 -7.25 9.33
N ARG A 187 -4.06 -6.76 10.01
CA ARG A 187 -4.14 -5.36 10.41
C ARG A 187 -4.66 -5.26 11.84
N PHE A 188 -4.29 -4.20 12.50
CA PHE A 188 -4.75 -3.94 13.85
C PHE A 188 -5.16 -2.48 14.05
N HIS A 189 -5.97 -2.29 15.06
CA HIS A 189 -6.34 -0.99 15.61
C HIS A 189 -6.16 -1.05 17.13
N ALA A 190 -5.30 -0.21 17.67
CA ALA A 190 -4.99 -0.14 19.09
C ALA A 190 -5.37 1.26 19.61
N PRO A 191 -6.36 1.38 20.52
CA PRO A 191 -6.76 2.67 21.07
C PRO A 191 -5.68 3.24 22.00
N LEU A 192 -5.37 4.52 21.83
CA LEU A 192 -4.53 5.33 22.70
C LEU A 192 -5.41 6.32 23.51
N GLY A 193 -6.53 5.84 24.04
CA GLY A 193 -7.54 6.62 24.72
C GLY A 193 -8.84 6.75 23.92
N ALA A 194 -9.63 7.79 24.19
CA ALA A 194 -10.93 7.95 23.56
C ALA A 194 -10.87 8.51 22.12
N ARG A 195 -9.83 9.25 21.79
CA ARG A 195 -9.72 10.00 20.53
C ARG A 195 -8.63 9.49 19.59
N PHE A 196 -7.54 8.98 20.13
CA PHE A 196 -6.37 8.57 19.36
C PHE A 196 -6.27 7.07 19.27
N SER A 197 -5.70 6.60 18.18
CA SER A 197 -5.45 5.17 17.94
C SER A 197 -4.18 4.99 17.11
N LEU A 198 -3.49 3.89 17.36
CA LEU A 198 -2.45 3.38 16.49
C LEU A 198 -3.06 2.35 15.56
N LEU A 199 -2.83 2.50 14.27
CA LEU A 199 -3.22 1.53 13.25
C LEU A 199 -1.97 0.94 12.63
N GLY A 200 -2.07 -0.33 12.27
CA GLY A 200 -1.01 -0.98 11.51
C GLY A 200 -1.57 -2.03 10.58
N ARG A 201 -0.88 -2.27 9.48
CA ARG A 201 -1.15 -3.33 8.53
C ARG A 201 0.18 -3.88 8.02
N GLY A 202 0.28 -5.20 7.92
CA GLY A 202 1.36 -5.88 7.23
C GLY A 202 0.78 -6.98 6.35
N ASP A 203 1.28 -7.11 5.13
CA ASP A 203 0.88 -8.16 4.21
C ASP A 203 2.06 -8.65 3.37
N ILE A 204 1.89 -9.87 2.87
CA ILE A 204 2.75 -10.51 1.89
C ILE A 204 1.93 -10.86 0.66
N ALA A 205 2.56 -10.87 -0.50
CA ALA A 205 1.93 -11.17 -1.77
C ALA A 205 2.86 -11.97 -2.68
N GLY A 206 2.29 -12.67 -3.66
CA GLY A 206 3.03 -13.46 -4.63
C GLY A 206 2.10 -14.21 -5.58
N PHE A 207 2.67 -15.08 -6.41
CA PHE A 207 2.11 -15.86 -7.52
C PHE A 207 2.16 -15.16 -8.88
N GLY A 208 2.11 -13.85 -8.97
CA GLY A 208 2.38 -13.09 -10.17
C GLY A 208 3.77 -12.47 -10.10
N SER A 209 4.13 -11.91 -8.94
CA SER A 209 5.50 -11.58 -8.56
C SER A 209 6.22 -12.78 -7.91
N GLU A 210 7.54 -12.73 -7.79
CA GLU A 210 8.29 -13.69 -6.98
C GLU A 210 7.94 -13.50 -5.50
N PHE A 211 7.94 -12.25 -5.06
CA PHE A 211 7.57 -11.85 -3.71
C PHE A 211 7.26 -10.36 -3.66
N ALA A 212 6.22 -10.00 -2.92
CA ALA A 212 5.98 -8.63 -2.52
C ALA A 212 5.54 -8.58 -1.06
N TRP A 213 5.81 -7.47 -0.38
CA TRP A 213 5.33 -7.25 0.98
C TRP A 213 5.04 -5.78 1.22
N SER A 214 4.13 -5.49 2.14
CA SER A 214 3.87 -4.11 2.56
C SER A 214 3.76 -3.98 4.07
N LEU A 215 4.10 -2.79 4.56
CA LEU A 215 3.94 -2.40 5.95
C LEU A 215 3.38 -0.99 6.03
N GLU A 216 2.33 -0.82 6.83
CA GLU A 216 1.71 0.48 7.09
C GLU A 216 1.60 0.69 8.61
N GLY A 217 1.89 1.91 9.07
CA GLY A 217 1.73 2.31 10.46
C GLY A 217 1.26 3.75 10.56
N ASP A 218 0.15 4.00 11.29
CA ASP A 218 -0.46 5.33 11.38
C ASP A 218 -0.87 5.68 12.80
N LEU A 219 -0.75 6.97 13.11
CA LEU A 219 -1.46 7.58 14.23
C LEU A 219 -2.74 8.22 13.69
N ALA A 220 -3.87 7.84 14.29
CA ALA A 220 -5.18 8.31 13.89
C ALA A 220 -5.86 9.11 15.01
N ALA A 221 -6.67 10.09 14.63
CA ALA A 221 -7.49 10.91 15.52
C ALA A 221 -8.95 10.90 15.05
N ARG A 222 -9.87 10.65 15.99
CA ARG A 222 -11.31 10.73 15.75
C ARG A 222 -11.79 12.15 15.79
N LEU A 223 -12.51 12.59 14.74
CA LEU A 223 -13.15 13.89 14.61
C LEU A 223 -14.67 13.69 14.56
N GLY A 224 -15.31 13.72 15.74
CA GLY A 224 -16.74 13.45 15.86
C GLY A 224 -17.08 11.95 15.74
N GLU A 225 -18.27 11.64 15.20
CA GLU A 225 -18.83 10.28 15.17
C GLU A 225 -18.49 9.52 13.89
N ARG A 226 -18.22 10.21 12.78
CA ARG A 226 -18.10 9.61 11.45
C ARG A 226 -16.75 9.81 10.80
N TRP A 227 -15.91 10.73 11.31
CA TRP A 227 -14.64 11.05 10.73
C TRP A 227 -13.49 10.52 11.54
N LEU A 228 -12.54 9.90 10.86
CA LEU A 228 -11.24 9.52 11.36
C LEU A 228 -10.18 10.09 10.42
N VAL A 229 -9.17 10.75 10.95
CA VAL A 229 -8.04 11.27 10.17
C VAL A 229 -6.75 10.66 10.69
N GLY A 230 -5.77 10.48 9.84
CA GLY A 230 -4.52 9.90 10.28
C GLY A 230 -3.33 10.30 9.41
N ALA A 231 -2.17 10.12 10.01
CA ALA A 231 -0.88 10.27 9.35
C ALA A 231 0.06 9.15 9.79
N GLY A 232 0.92 8.75 8.90
CA GLY A 232 1.85 7.65 9.18
C GLY A 232 2.81 7.38 8.04
N TRP A 233 3.23 6.15 7.95
CA TRP A 233 4.21 5.68 6.97
C TRP A 233 3.74 4.41 6.28
N LYS A 234 4.03 4.31 4.99
CA LYS A 234 3.77 3.09 4.21
C LYS A 234 5.01 2.72 3.42
N HIS A 235 5.30 1.43 3.42
CA HIS A 235 6.33 0.78 2.63
C HIS A 235 5.69 -0.34 1.80
N LEU A 236 6.11 -0.46 0.54
CA LEU A 236 5.72 -1.53 -0.37
C LEU A 236 6.95 -1.93 -1.18
N ASP A 237 7.32 -3.19 -1.11
CA ASP A 237 8.45 -3.78 -1.81
C ASP A 237 7.94 -4.85 -2.78
N ILE A 238 8.49 -4.91 -3.98
CA ILE A 238 8.03 -5.77 -5.07
C ILE A 238 9.22 -6.35 -5.81
N GLU A 239 9.36 -7.67 -5.76
CA GLU A 239 10.29 -8.44 -6.59
C GLU A 239 9.48 -9.17 -7.68
N TYR A 240 9.64 -8.76 -8.93
CA TYR A 240 9.00 -9.38 -10.09
C TYR A 240 10.07 -9.84 -11.07
N ASP A 241 10.06 -11.12 -11.44
CA ASP A 241 10.95 -11.70 -12.47
C ASP A 241 10.11 -12.58 -13.40
N LYS A 242 10.13 -12.24 -14.68
CA LYS A 242 9.49 -13.02 -15.73
C LYS A 242 10.53 -13.53 -16.69
N SER A 243 10.94 -14.76 -16.48
CA SER A 243 11.94 -15.48 -17.30
C SER A 243 11.38 -16.17 -18.55
N ASP A 244 10.03 -16.30 -18.67
CA ASP A 244 9.39 -17.06 -19.75
C ASP A 244 9.20 -16.25 -21.04
N SER A 245 9.55 -14.99 -21.08
CA SER A 245 9.49 -14.17 -22.27
C SER A 245 10.81 -14.22 -23.05
N ALA A 246 10.77 -13.97 -24.37
CA ALA A 246 11.96 -13.88 -25.20
C ALA A 246 12.97 -12.82 -24.71
N VAL A 247 12.55 -11.96 -23.80
CA VAL A 247 13.35 -10.96 -23.11
C VAL A 247 13.00 -11.03 -21.62
N ARG A 248 13.95 -11.37 -20.76
CA ARG A 248 13.77 -11.40 -19.31
C ARG A 248 13.41 -10.00 -18.80
N GLU A 249 12.39 -9.93 -17.97
CA GLU A 249 11.96 -8.69 -17.31
C GLU A 249 12.08 -8.86 -15.79
N ARG A 250 12.92 -8.07 -15.16
CA ARG A 250 13.06 -8.03 -13.71
C ARG A 250 12.76 -6.65 -13.20
N ILE A 251 11.90 -6.57 -12.19
CA ILE A 251 11.55 -5.37 -11.46
C ILE A 251 11.81 -5.67 -9.97
N ASP A 252 12.66 -4.90 -9.35
CA ASP A 252 12.98 -4.98 -7.93
C ASP A 252 12.88 -3.54 -7.40
N ILE A 253 11.69 -3.17 -6.91
CA ILE A 253 11.35 -1.80 -6.55
C ILE A 253 10.71 -1.72 -5.18
N ALA A 254 11.17 -0.73 -4.40
CA ALA A 254 10.57 -0.33 -3.14
C ALA A 254 9.94 1.06 -3.26
N TYR A 255 8.73 1.19 -2.76
CA TYR A 255 8.00 2.44 -2.53
C TYR A 255 8.02 2.72 -1.04
N ASP A 256 8.47 3.90 -0.64
CA ASP A 256 8.60 4.24 0.77
C ASP A 256 8.28 5.71 1.02
N GLY A 257 7.46 6.01 2.04
CA GLY A 257 7.17 7.39 2.35
C GLY A 257 6.02 7.64 3.32
N PRO A 258 5.90 8.91 3.76
CA PRO A 258 4.81 9.34 4.63
C PRO A 258 3.47 9.34 3.90
N ARG A 259 2.41 9.12 4.69
CA ARG A 259 1.04 9.23 4.17
C ARG A 259 0.14 9.99 5.13
N ILE A 260 -0.89 10.62 4.57
CA ILE A 260 -2.00 11.23 5.29
C ILE A 260 -3.31 10.75 4.70
N TRP A 261 -4.36 10.66 5.52
CA TRP A 261 -5.65 10.19 5.06
C TRP A 261 -6.80 10.73 5.91
N ALA A 262 -7.98 10.73 5.34
CA ALA A 262 -9.23 11.00 6.04
C ALA A 262 -10.25 9.93 5.68
N ALA A 263 -10.92 9.37 6.68
CA ALA A 263 -11.94 8.34 6.51
C ALA A 263 -13.30 8.85 6.98
N TYR A 264 -14.33 8.61 6.16
CA TYR A 264 -15.72 8.84 6.49
C TYR A 264 -16.47 7.53 6.59
N SER A 265 -17.26 7.34 7.64
CA SER A 265 -18.01 6.11 7.91
C SER A 265 -19.51 6.34 8.08
N TRP A 266 -20.33 5.41 7.61
CA TRP A 266 -21.80 5.44 7.73
C TRP A 266 -22.40 4.04 7.90
#